data_c4dcf4190421e2a4eb455fe3d86f4f11
#
_entry.id   c4dcf4190421e2a4eb455fe3d86f4f11
#
_cell.length_a   1.000
_cell.length_b   1.000
_cell.length_c   1.000
_cell.angle_alpha   90.00
_cell.angle_beta   90.00
_cell.angle_gamma   90.00
#
_symmetry.space_group_name_H-M   'P 1'
#
loop_
_entity.id
_entity.type
_entity.pdbx_description
1 polymer ?
#
loop_
_entity_poly.entity_id
_entity_poly.type
_entity_poly.pdbx_seq_one_letter_code
_entity_poly.pdbx_strand_id
1 'polypeptide(L)'
;MGALVGKEGDQFRVAIGQLTLMQGGEEADVAEAQAILSGLAGNQTRMGGPGTGQTTKLINQVLCGLGFLAVAEATALAEAAGVDVEKIPQALKGGRADSALLQEYMPRFAARDYRRTGRIDNMVKDLNGAQDLARLTHTAMPLTAICAEIHRMLTAAGLGGEDQAALMEFFKGPKKEPFE
;
A
#
# COMPACT_ATOMS: atom_id res chain seq x y z
N MET A 1 6.01 -4.86 -23.06
CA MET A 1 6.45 -3.57 -22.49
C MET A 1 5.72 -3.36 -21.18
N GLY A 2 6.41 -3.54 -20.04
CA GLY A 2 5.83 -3.41 -18.71
C GLY A 2 5.56 -1.94 -18.39
N ALA A 3 4.39 -1.64 -17.83
CA ALA A 3 4.03 -0.27 -17.50
C ALA A 3 4.85 0.22 -16.28
N LEU A 4 5.58 1.31 -16.45
CA LEU A 4 6.07 2.14 -15.35
C LEU A 4 4.86 2.84 -14.74
N VAL A 5 4.50 2.50 -13.52
CA VAL A 5 3.45 3.21 -12.77
C VAL A 5 4.14 4.00 -11.66
N GLY A 6 4.42 5.28 -11.93
CA GLY A 6 4.83 6.24 -10.91
C GLY A 6 3.60 6.74 -10.13
N LYS A 7 3.70 6.75 -8.79
CA LYS A 7 2.78 7.46 -7.89
C LYS A 7 3.40 8.80 -7.50
N GLU A 8 2.60 9.73 -6.96
CA GLU A 8 3.09 11.06 -6.56
C GLU A 8 4.30 11.02 -5.61
N GLY A 9 4.46 9.99 -4.77
CA GLY A 9 5.68 9.75 -3.97
C GLY A 9 6.86 9.19 -4.77
N ASP A 10 6.64 8.68 -5.98
CA ASP A 10 7.69 8.07 -6.80
C ASP A 10 8.56 9.11 -7.54
N GLN A 11 8.10 10.36 -7.69
CA GLN A 11 8.88 11.41 -8.34
C GLN A 11 10.22 11.66 -7.63
N PHE A 12 10.21 11.65 -6.30
CA PHE A 12 11.43 11.77 -5.52
C PHE A 12 12.33 10.53 -5.70
N ARG A 13 11.75 9.32 -5.67
CA ARG A 13 12.50 8.07 -5.89
C ARG A 13 13.07 7.97 -7.30
N VAL A 14 12.37 8.48 -8.31
CA VAL A 14 12.87 8.62 -9.68
C VAL A 14 14.09 9.54 -9.70
N ALA A 15 13.96 10.72 -9.08
CA ALA A 15 15.03 11.72 -9.06
C ALA A 15 16.33 11.23 -8.40
N ILE A 16 16.25 10.29 -7.46
CA ILE A 16 17.41 9.72 -6.76
C ILE A 16 17.76 8.30 -7.23
N GLY A 17 17.16 7.82 -8.33
CA GLY A 17 17.47 6.51 -8.89
C GLY A 17 17.06 5.31 -8.00
N GLN A 18 16.02 5.44 -7.18
CA GLN A 18 15.61 4.41 -6.21
C GLN A 18 14.27 3.74 -6.53
N LEU A 19 13.82 3.78 -7.77
CA LEU A 19 12.63 3.03 -8.16
C LEU A 19 12.84 1.52 -8.02
N THR A 20 11.77 0.83 -7.65
CA THR A 20 11.69 -0.63 -7.76
C THR A 20 10.89 -0.98 -9.01
N LEU A 21 11.52 -1.66 -9.96
CA LEU A 21 10.92 -2.07 -11.22
C LEU A 21 10.72 -3.58 -11.25
N MET A 22 9.49 -4.00 -11.45
CA MET A 22 9.09 -5.38 -11.69
C MET A 22 8.80 -5.54 -13.18
N GLN A 23 9.67 -6.26 -13.90
CA GLN A 23 9.66 -6.34 -15.35
C GLN A 23 9.20 -7.72 -15.82
N GLY A 24 8.32 -7.76 -16.83
CA GLY A 24 7.92 -8.98 -17.50
C GLY A 24 8.14 -8.85 -19.01
N GLY A 25 8.73 -9.86 -19.62
CA GLY A 25 9.05 -9.87 -21.03
C GLY A 25 10.10 -10.92 -21.37
N GLU A 26 10.46 -11.00 -22.64
CA GLU A 26 11.57 -11.83 -23.09
C GLU A 26 12.88 -11.36 -22.46
N GLU A 27 13.81 -12.27 -22.25
CA GLU A 27 15.04 -11.99 -21.50
C GLU A 27 15.90 -10.90 -22.15
N ALA A 28 16.04 -10.93 -23.46
CA ALA A 28 16.81 -9.93 -24.20
C ALA A 28 16.19 -8.53 -24.11
N ASP A 29 14.86 -8.43 -24.25
CA ASP A 29 14.14 -7.16 -24.18
C ASP A 29 14.23 -6.53 -22.78
N VAL A 30 14.13 -7.38 -21.74
CA VAL A 30 14.23 -6.93 -20.35
C VAL A 30 15.67 -6.50 -20.04
N ALA A 31 16.68 -7.21 -20.52
CA ALA A 31 18.09 -6.82 -20.34
C ALA A 31 18.41 -5.45 -20.97
N GLU A 32 17.90 -5.20 -22.19
CA GLU A 32 18.03 -3.90 -22.84
C GLU A 32 17.31 -2.79 -22.05
N ALA A 33 16.08 -3.05 -21.61
CA ALA A 33 15.30 -2.11 -20.80
C ALA A 33 16.00 -1.80 -19.46
N GLN A 34 16.60 -2.79 -18.80
CA GLN A 34 17.34 -2.62 -17.55
C GLN A 34 18.57 -1.71 -17.74
N ALA A 35 19.28 -1.87 -18.84
CA ALA A 35 20.43 -1.00 -19.15
C ALA A 35 20.00 0.47 -19.32
N ILE A 36 18.91 0.71 -20.03
CA ILE A 36 18.34 2.06 -20.26
C ILE A 36 17.83 2.68 -18.96
N LEU A 37 17.17 1.88 -18.10
CA LEU A 37 16.52 2.35 -16.87
C LEU A 37 17.44 2.34 -15.65
N SER A 38 18.72 1.94 -15.79
CA SER A 38 19.66 1.79 -14.69
C SER A 38 19.86 3.06 -13.84
N GLY A 39 19.77 4.23 -14.46
CA GLY A 39 19.87 5.53 -13.77
C GLY A 39 18.61 5.92 -12.95
N LEU A 40 17.50 5.24 -13.15
CA LEU A 40 16.21 5.56 -12.52
C LEU A 40 15.82 4.58 -11.41
N ALA A 41 16.41 3.40 -11.37
CA ALA A 41 15.96 2.29 -10.54
C ALA A 41 17.07 1.70 -9.68
N GLY A 42 16.85 1.67 -8.37
CA GLY A 42 17.75 1.00 -7.42
C GLY A 42 17.54 -0.51 -7.37
N ASN A 43 16.38 -1.01 -7.80
CA ASN A 43 16.09 -2.43 -7.91
C ASN A 43 15.31 -2.72 -9.20
N GLN A 44 15.85 -3.61 -10.03
CA GLN A 44 15.23 -4.04 -11.27
C GLN A 44 15.21 -5.58 -11.31
N THR A 45 14.01 -6.15 -11.27
CA THR A 45 13.86 -7.61 -11.24
C THR A 45 13.01 -8.09 -12.41
N ARG A 46 13.55 -9.01 -13.22
CA ARG A 46 12.76 -9.73 -14.21
C ARG A 46 11.92 -10.81 -13.52
N MET A 47 10.61 -10.73 -13.68
CA MET A 47 9.65 -11.62 -13.04
C MET A 47 9.25 -12.82 -13.90
N GLY A 48 9.62 -12.82 -15.19
CA GLY A 48 9.28 -13.85 -16.16
C GLY A 48 8.81 -13.27 -17.49
N GLY A 49 7.98 -14.02 -18.22
CA GLY A 49 7.44 -13.62 -19.54
C GLY A 49 6.49 -12.41 -19.48
N PRO A 50 5.89 -12.05 -20.63
CA PRO A 50 4.95 -10.93 -20.73
C PRO A 50 3.82 -11.03 -19.69
N GLY A 51 3.48 -9.90 -19.05
CA GLY A 51 2.43 -9.78 -18.03
C GLY A 51 2.86 -10.04 -16.58
N THR A 52 3.98 -10.78 -16.34
CA THR A 52 4.40 -11.13 -14.97
C THR A 52 4.79 -9.92 -14.13
N GLY A 53 5.36 -8.88 -14.73
CA GLY A 53 5.67 -7.62 -14.04
C GLY A 53 4.41 -6.94 -13.51
N GLN A 54 3.34 -6.89 -14.31
CA GLN A 54 2.05 -6.31 -13.89
C GLN A 54 1.39 -7.17 -12.81
N THR A 55 1.43 -8.49 -12.94
CA THR A 55 0.97 -9.41 -11.90
C THR A 55 1.69 -9.18 -10.58
N THR A 56 3.02 -9.05 -10.62
CA THR A 56 3.83 -8.75 -9.43
C THR A 56 3.46 -7.39 -8.83
N LYS A 57 3.14 -6.40 -9.65
CA LYS A 57 2.65 -5.10 -9.18
C LYS A 57 1.33 -5.24 -8.43
N LEU A 58 0.39 -6.05 -8.90
CA LEU A 58 -0.86 -6.32 -8.18
C LEU A 58 -0.58 -7.02 -6.83
N ILE A 59 0.32 -8.00 -6.80
CA ILE A 59 0.73 -8.66 -5.55
C ILE A 59 1.31 -7.64 -4.55
N ASN A 60 2.19 -6.74 -5.02
CA ASN A 60 2.71 -5.66 -4.18
C ASN A 60 1.57 -4.80 -3.60
N GLN A 61 0.56 -4.46 -4.42
CA GLN A 61 -0.56 -3.64 -3.96
C GLN A 61 -1.45 -4.37 -2.96
N VAL A 62 -1.61 -5.69 -3.07
CA VAL A 62 -2.27 -6.50 -2.05
C VAL A 62 -1.53 -6.41 -0.72
N LEU A 63 -0.20 -6.61 -0.74
CA LEU A 63 0.62 -6.51 0.48
C LEU A 63 0.58 -5.09 1.09
N CYS A 64 0.64 -4.05 0.25
CA CYS A 64 0.53 -2.67 0.71
C CYS A 64 -0.86 -2.39 1.31
N GLY A 65 -1.95 -2.74 0.61
CA GLY A 65 -3.31 -2.48 1.07
C GLY A 65 -3.62 -3.17 2.41
N LEU A 66 -3.28 -4.45 2.51
CA LEU A 66 -3.42 -5.21 3.76
C LEU A 66 -2.52 -4.65 4.86
N GLY A 67 -1.30 -4.22 4.53
CA GLY A 67 -0.38 -3.60 5.48
C GLY A 67 -0.91 -2.29 6.04
N PHE A 68 -1.43 -1.39 5.19
CA PHE A 68 -2.07 -0.15 5.63
C PHE A 68 -3.24 -0.43 6.58
N LEU A 69 -4.13 -1.36 6.21
CA LEU A 69 -5.28 -1.71 7.02
C LEU A 69 -4.87 -2.30 8.38
N ALA A 70 -3.91 -3.23 8.38
CA ALA A 70 -3.41 -3.85 9.62
C ALA A 70 -2.76 -2.83 10.57
N VAL A 71 -1.97 -1.90 10.03
CA VAL A 71 -1.34 -0.84 10.83
C VAL A 71 -2.37 0.15 11.35
N ALA A 72 -3.41 0.50 10.56
CA ALA A 72 -4.49 1.37 11.00
C ALA A 72 -5.31 0.74 12.14
N GLU A 73 -5.66 -0.56 12.01
CA GLU A 73 -6.38 -1.32 13.04
C GLU A 73 -5.56 -1.41 14.34
N ALA A 74 -4.26 -1.73 14.22
CA ALA A 74 -3.35 -1.78 15.37
C ALA A 74 -3.20 -0.40 16.04
N THR A 75 -3.15 0.69 15.25
CA THR A 75 -3.13 2.06 15.77
C THR A 75 -4.40 2.35 16.57
N ALA A 76 -5.56 2.04 16.02
CA ALA A 76 -6.85 2.26 16.71
C ALA A 76 -6.94 1.46 18.01
N LEU A 77 -6.47 0.21 18.01
CA LEU A 77 -6.41 -0.62 19.22
C LEU A 77 -5.49 -0.01 20.28
N ALA A 78 -4.29 0.46 19.88
CA ALA A 78 -3.34 1.06 20.78
C ALA A 78 -3.90 2.35 21.44
N GLU A 79 -4.53 3.23 20.65
CA GLU A 79 -5.22 4.41 21.15
C GLU A 79 -6.33 4.05 22.16
N ALA A 80 -7.16 3.08 21.83
CA ALA A 80 -8.25 2.63 22.70
C ALA A 80 -7.75 2.00 24.01
N ALA A 81 -6.59 1.34 23.96
CA ALA A 81 -5.95 0.71 25.11
C ALA A 81 -5.08 1.67 25.93
N GLY A 82 -4.94 2.94 25.54
CA GLY A 82 -4.10 3.93 26.21
C GLY A 82 -2.60 3.70 26.05
N VAL A 83 -2.18 2.97 25.01
CA VAL A 83 -0.78 2.77 24.67
C VAL A 83 -0.27 3.97 23.89
N ASP A 84 0.95 4.42 24.20
CA ASP A 84 1.63 5.50 23.48
C ASP A 84 2.01 5.02 22.07
N VAL A 85 1.19 5.38 21.08
CA VAL A 85 1.33 4.94 19.69
C VAL A 85 2.67 5.37 19.09
N GLU A 86 3.20 6.52 19.46
CA GLU A 86 4.45 7.05 18.91
C GLU A 86 5.67 6.18 19.25
N LYS A 87 5.58 5.40 20.33
CA LYS A 87 6.65 4.48 20.75
C LYS A 87 6.61 3.11 20.07
N ILE A 88 5.48 2.72 19.52
CA ILE A 88 5.30 1.37 18.95
C ILE A 88 6.24 1.10 17.78
N PRO A 89 6.43 1.99 16.79
CA PRO A 89 7.36 1.74 15.70
C PRO A 89 8.78 1.44 16.18
N GLN A 90 9.27 2.21 17.13
CA GLN A 90 10.61 1.96 17.71
C GLN A 90 10.66 0.68 18.53
N ALA A 91 9.61 0.36 19.27
CA ALA A 91 9.55 -0.88 20.09
C ALA A 91 9.53 -2.15 19.24
N LEU A 92 8.96 -2.09 18.02
CA LEU A 92 8.85 -3.22 17.11
C LEU A 92 10.00 -3.31 16.09
N LYS A 93 10.87 -2.29 16.06
CA LYS A 93 11.93 -2.17 15.05
C LYS A 93 12.85 -3.38 15.03
N GLY A 94 13.04 -3.96 13.84
CA GLY A 94 13.83 -5.17 13.62
C GLY A 94 13.14 -6.47 14.05
N GLY A 95 11.92 -6.41 14.63
CA GLY A 95 11.11 -7.58 14.97
C GLY A 95 10.31 -8.10 13.77
N ARG A 96 9.58 -9.21 13.98
CA ARG A 96 8.78 -9.84 12.90
C ARG A 96 7.63 -8.98 12.39
N ALA A 97 7.11 -8.09 13.22
CA ALA A 97 6.02 -7.18 12.86
C ALA A 97 6.53 -5.87 12.21
N ASP A 98 7.85 -5.66 12.22
CA ASP A 98 8.45 -4.46 11.64
C ASP A 98 8.29 -4.45 10.12
N SER A 99 7.97 -3.29 9.57
CA SER A 99 7.88 -3.06 8.14
C SER A 99 8.04 -1.57 7.82
N ALA A 100 8.45 -1.27 6.58
CA ALA A 100 8.50 0.11 6.11
C ALA A 100 7.14 0.82 6.27
N LEU A 101 6.02 0.10 6.02
CA LEU A 101 4.67 0.63 6.21
C LEU A 101 4.39 0.97 7.68
N LEU A 102 4.74 0.10 8.62
CA LEU A 102 4.55 0.35 10.04
C LEU A 102 5.36 1.57 10.49
N GLN A 103 6.63 1.64 10.13
CA GLN A 103 7.51 2.74 10.52
C GLN A 103 7.06 4.09 9.95
N GLU A 104 6.54 4.11 8.73
CA GLU A 104 6.08 5.34 8.08
C GLU A 104 4.66 5.73 8.50
N TYR A 105 3.72 4.77 8.50
CA TYR A 105 2.30 5.09 8.56
C TYR A 105 1.70 5.07 9.97
N MET A 106 2.23 4.30 10.92
CA MET A 106 1.68 4.34 12.27
C MET A 106 1.75 5.74 12.92
N PRO A 107 2.86 6.49 12.82
CA PRO A 107 2.88 7.89 13.27
C PRO A 107 1.90 8.79 12.50
N ARG A 108 1.75 8.59 11.18
CA ARG A 108 0.81 9.35 10.36
C ARG A 108 -0.64 9.06 10.73
N PHE A 109 -0.97 7.82 11.02
CA PHE A 109 -2.29 7.42 11.51
C PHE A 109 -2.60 8.06 12.86
N ALA A 110 -1.67 8.02 13.81
CA ALA A 110 -1.83 8.66 15.12
C ALA A 110 -2.03 10.18 15.01
N ALA A 111 -1.23 10.84 14.16
CA ALA A 111 -1.32 12.26 13.91
C ALA A 111 -2.50 12.69 13.01
N ARG A 112 -3.22 11.73 12.37
CA ARG A 112 -4.22 12.03 11.31
C ARG A 112 -3.62 12.87 10.19
N ASP A 113 -2.36 12.56 9.82
CA ASP A 113 -1.62 13.26 8.76
C ASP A 113 -2.09 12.78 7.38
N TYR A 114 -3.03 13.51 6.80
CA TYR A 114 -3.62 13.20 5.49
C TYR A 114 -2.85 13.79 4.31
N ARG A 115 -1.60 14.24 4.50
CA ARG A 115 -0.75 14.67 3.37
C ARG A 115 -0.63 13.54 2.36
N ARG A 116 -0.95 13.86 1.13
CA ARG A 116 -1.17 12.87 0.06
C ARG A 116 0.12 12.20 -0.38
N THR A 117 0.23 10.89 -0.20
CA THR A 117 1.28 10.02 -0.75
C THR A 117 0.69 8.84 -1.53
N GLY A 118 -0.54 8.44 -1.22
CA GLY A 118 -1.25 7.37 -1.91
C GLY A 118 -2.75 7.45 -1.62
N ARG A 119 -3.55 7.64 -2.68
CA ARG A 119 -5.01 7.86 -2.57
C ARG A 119 -5.75 6.57 -2.25
N ILE A 120 -6.85 6.68 -1.51
CA ILE A 120 -7.79 5.60 -1.19
C ILE A 120 -8.37 4.96 -2.47
N ASP A 121 -8.85 5.78 -3.42
CA ASP A 121 -9.49 5.29 -4.66
C ASP A 121 -8.50 4.56 -5.59
N ASN A 122 -7.23 4.96 -5.60
CA ASN A 122 -6.19 4.22 -6.31
C ASN A 122 -6.00 2.81 -5.72
N MET A 123 -6.07 2.67 -4.40
CA MET A 123 -6.00 1.36 -3.75
C MET A 123 -7.22 0.50 -4.09
N VAL A 124 -8.43 1.08 -4.12
CA VAL A 124 -9.64 0.37 -4.59
C VAL A 124 -9.43 -0.21 -5.99
N LYS A 125 -8.93 0.60 -6.92
CA LYS A 125 -8.65 0.14 -8.30
C LYS A 125 -7.64 -1.02 -8.30
N ASP A 126 -6.55 -0.89 -7.55
CA ASP A 126 -5.47 -1.89 -7.53
C ASP A 126 -5.94 -3.21 -6.89
N LEU A 127 -6.69 -3.15 -5.78
CA LEU A 127 -7.24 -4.33 -5.11
C LEU A 127 -8.33 -5.02 -5.95
N ASN A 128 -9.14 -4.26 -6.69
CA ASN A 128 -10.09 -4.81 -7.66
C ASN A 128 -9.36 -5.56 -8.77
N GLY A 129 -8.29 -4.99 -9.33
CA GLY A 129 -7.47 -5.68 -10.33
C GLY A 129 -6.86 -6.99 -9.81
N ALA A 130 -6.42 -7.03 -8.55
CA ALA A 130 -5.94 -8.26 -7.91
C ALA A 130 -7.07 -9.30 -7.76
N GLN A 131 -8.29 -8.89 -7.37
CA GLN A 131 -9.44 -9.77 -7.28
C GLN A 131 -9.92 -10.26 -8.65
N ASP A 132 -9.81 -9.44 -9.71
CA ASP A 132 -10.10 -9.88 -11.09
C ASP A 132 -9.13 -10.99 -11.52
N LEU A 133 -7.84 -10.80 -11.26
CA LEU A 133 -6.84 -11.83 -11.52
C LEU A 133 -7.12 -13.09 -10.68
N ALA A 134 -7.47 -12.94 -9.42
CA ALA A 134 -7.81 -14.06 -8.54
C ALA A 134 -9.00 -14.89 -9.05
N ARG A 135 -10.03 -14.23 -9.61
CA ARG A 135 -11.16 -14.92 -10.27
C ARG A 135 -10.70 -15.75 -11.47
N LEU A 136 -9.81 -15.21 -12.28
CA LEU A 136 -9.26 -15.92 -13.47
C LEU A 136 -8.38 -17.12 -13.07
N THR A 137 -7.67 -17.02 -11.95
CA THR A 137 -6.76 -18.07 -11.47
C THR A 137 -7.39 -19.00 -10.43
N HIS A 138 -8.68 -18.80 -10.10
CA HIS A 138 -9.41 -19.53 -9.05
C HIS A 138 -8.72 -19.46 -7.68
N THR A 139 -8.07 -18.33 -7.36
CA THR A 139 -7.38 -18.09 -6.10
C THR A 139 -8.31 -17.39 -5.10
N ALA A 140 -8.50 -17.96 -3.91
CA ALA A 140 -9.28 -17.29 -2.86
C ALA A 140 -8.48 -16.15 -2.21
N MET A 141 -9.09 -14.96 -2.12
CA MET A 141 -8.46 -13.76 -1.52
C MET A 141 -9.41 -13.06 -0.52
N PRO A 142 -9.79 -13.72 0.59
CA PRO A 142 -10.78 -13.18 1.53
C PRO A 142 -10.30 -11.88 2.20
N LEU A 143 -9.05 -11.79 2.63
CA LEU A 143 -8.52 -10.60 3.28
C LEU A 143 -8.49 -9.40 2.31
N THR A 144 -8.10 -9.63 1.07
CA THR A 144 -8.09 -8.60 0.02
C THR A 144 -9.51 -8.11 -0.29
N ALA A 145 -10.50 -9.01 -0.24
CA ALA A 145 -11.91 -8.64 -0.45
C ALA A 145 -12.40 -7.70 0.66
N ILE A 146 -12.12 -8.03 1.93
CA ILE A 146 -12.48 -7.17 3.08
C ILE A 146 -11.75 -5.82 2.97
N CYS A 147 -10.46 -5.84 2.70
CA CYS A 147 -9.65 -4.63 2.54
C CYS A 147 -10.20 -3.72 1.43
N ALA A 148 -10.53 -4.28 0.28
CA ALA A 148 -11.11 -3.53 -0.84
C ALA A 148 -12.47 -2.93 -0.47
N GLU A 149 -13.29 -3.64 0.31
CA GLU A 149 -14.60 -3.13 0.74
C GLU A 149 -14.46 -1.96 1.70
N ILE A 150 -13.56 -2.03 2.67
CA ILE A 150 -13.29 -0.91 3.59
C ILE A 150 -12.85 0.34 2.80
N HIS A 151 -11.95 0.19 1.82
CA HIS A 151 -11.53 1.30 0.97
C HIS A 151 -12.70 1.85 0.12
N ARG A 152 -13.60 0.98 -0.37
CA ARG A 152 -14.82 1.41 -1.08
C ARG A 152 -15.78 2.18 -0.18
N MET A 153 -15.95 1.75 1.07
CA MET A 153 -16.77 2.48 2.06
C MET A 153 -16.23 3.89 2.30
N LEU A 154 -14.91 4.04 2.45
CA LEU A 154 -14.29 5.36 2.59
C LEU A 154 -14.45 6.21 1.32
N THR A 155 -14.33 5.60 0.14
CA THR A 155 -14.58 6.29 -1.13
C THR A 155 -16.03 6.78 -1.22
N ALA A 156 -17.00 5.94 -0.84
CA ALA A 156 -18.42 6.31 -0.80
C ALA A 156 -18.73 7.43 0.22
N ALA A 157 -17.94 7.51 1.29
CA ALA A 157 -17.99 8.60 2.27
C ALA A 157 -17.30 9.91 1.80
N GLY A 158 -16.83 9.96 0.54
CA GLY A 158 -16.18 11.15 -0.02
C GLY A 158 -14.66 11.24 0.23
N LEU A 159 -14.05 10.22 0.85
CA LEU A 159 -12.64 10.20 1.20
C LEU A 159 -11.74 9.54 0.13
N GLY A 160 -12.27 9.23 -1.04
CA GLY A 160 -11.52 8.54 -2.10
C GLY A 160 -10.28 9.28 -2.57
N GLY A 161 -10.30 10.61 -2.56
CA GLY A 161 -9.19 11.47 -2.92
C GLY A 161 -8.13 11.65 -1.83
N GLU A 162 -8.42 11.20 -0.60
CA GLU A 162 -7.53 11.38 0.54
C GLU A 162 -6.41 10.32 0.58
N ASP A 163 -5.41 10.57 1.42
CA ASP A 163 -4.30 9.64 1.68
C ASP A 163 -4.78 8.38 2.41
N GLN A 164 -3.98 7.30 2.35
CA GLN A 164 -4.22 6.07 3.10
C GLN A 164 -4.37 6.32 4.62
N ALA A 165 -3.83 7.42 5.14
CA ALA A 165 -4.03 7.81 6.54
C ALA A 165 -5.51 8.03 6.89
N ALA A 166 -6.38 8.29 5.90
CA ALA A 166 -7.82 8.38 6.11
C ALA A 166 -8.49 7.03 6.45
N LEU A 167 -7.78 5.89 6.42
CA LEU A 167 -8.28 4.63 6.98
C LEU A 167 -8.66 4.77 8.46
N MET A 168 -8.03 5.69 9.18
CA MET A 168 -8.39 5.96 10.59
C MET A 168 -9.81 6.50 10.76
N GLU A 169 -10.42 7.07 9.72
CA GLU A 169 -11.82 7.50 9.77
C GLU A 169 -12.79 6.31 9.88
N PHE A 170 -12.40 5.13 9.32
CA PHE A 170 -13.17 3.91 9.47
C PHE A 170 -13.18 3.39 10.92
N PHE A 171 -12.07 3.57 11.64
CA PHE A 171 -11.91 3.10 13.02
C PHE A 171 -12.37 4.11 14.07
N LYS A 172 -12.87 5.29 13.68
CA LYS A 172 -13.56 6.20 14.62
C LYS A 172 -14.80 5.49 15.14
N GLY A 173 -14.74 5.07 16.38
CA GLY A 173 -15.93 4.60 17.09
C GLY A 173 -17.02 5.70 17.16
N PRO A 174 -18.24 5.35 17.57
CA PRO A 174 -19.27 6.36 17.81
C PRO A 174 -18.69 7.41 18.76
N LYS A 175 -18.93 8.71 18.45
CA LYS A 175 -18.58 9.78 19.37
C LYS A 175 -19.18 9.41 20.73
N LYS A 176 -18.35 9.16 21.72
CA LYS A 176 -18.81 9.06 23.11
C LYS A 176 -19.34 10.45 23.45
N GLU A 177 -20.64 10.63 23.51
CA GLU A 177 -21.19 11.75 24.20
C GLU A 177 -20.72 11.62 25.66
N PRO A 178 -20.26 12.68 26.30
CA PRO A 178 -19.94 12.59 27.71
C PRO A 178 -21.21 12.13 28.43
N PHE A 179 -21.12 11.01 29.14
CA PHE A 179 -22.15 10.63 30.07
C PHE A 179 -22.27 11.77 31.08
N GLU A 180 -23.44 12.47 31.08
CA GLU A 180 -23.81 13.41 32.11
C GLU A 180 -23.96 12.70 33.46
#